data_7ecf0b41bb8471e6a620990083fc36b5
#
_entry.id   7ecf0b41bb8471e6a620990083fc36b5
#
_cell.length_a   1.000
_cell.length_b   1.000
_cell.length_c   1.000
_cell.angle_alpha   90.00
_cell.angle_beta   90.00
_cell.angle_gamma   90.00
#
_symmetry.space_group_name_H-M   'P 1'
#
loop_
_entity.id
_entity.type
_entity.pdbx_description
1 polymer ?
#
loop_
_entity_poly.entity_id
_entity_poly.type
_entity_poly.pdbx_seq_one_letter_code
_entity_poly.pdbx_strand_id
1 'polypeptide(L)'
;CLDPLKYLGLSMNAEWLRYYLATKLSSRNEDIDFNADDFMARVNSDLIGKYINIASRAAGFISKRFGGALGEVSADGDALLDHLRTVAPSVIELLAEREYGKALRETMLLADRVNAYVDQNKPWELAKQDGMEARLHDVCTTCIEAFRVLTILLKPVLPALAAQVEAFLKV
;
A
#
# COMPACT_ATOMS: atom_id res chain seq x y z
N CYS A 1 -18.61 -18.89 -14.27
CA CYS A 1 -17.21 -18.58 -14.62
C CYS A 1 -17.13 -17.12 -15.07
N LEU A 2 -16.17 -16.36 -14.54
CA LEU A 2 -15.93 -14.97 -14.96
C LEU A 2 -15.23 -15.00 -16.34
N ASP A 3 -15.79 -14.28 -17.31
CA ASP A 3 -15.11 -13.99 -18.57
C ASP A 3 -14.36 -12.66 -18.42
N PRO A 4 -13.00 -12.66 -18.42
CA PRO A 4 -12.22 -11.43 -18.28
C PRO A 4 -12.50 -10.39 -19.36
N LEU A 5 -12.83 -10.79 -20.57
CA LEU A 5 -13.16 -9.86 -21.66
C LEU A 5 -14.48 -9.14 -21.42
N LYS A 6 -15.48 -9.83 -20.84
CA LYS A 6 -16.72 -9.18 -20.44
C LYS A 6 -16.50 -8.19 -19.31
N TYR A 7 -15.67 -8.53 -18.32
CA TYR A 7 -15.29 -7.61 -17.25
C TYR A 7 -14.65 -6.33 -17.80
N LEU A 8 -13.67 -6.46 -18.71
CA LEU A 8 -13.02 -5.31 -19.33
C LEU A 8 -13.99 -4.51 -20.21
N GLY A 9 -14.92 -5.18 -20.89
CA GLY A 9 -15.96 -4.53 -21.71
C GLY A 9 -16.90 -3.63 -20.90
N LEU A 10 -17.01 -3.82 -19.59
CA LEU A 10 -17.76 -2.94 -18.67
C LEU A 10 -16.95 -1.71 -18.22
N SER A 11 -15.79 -1.44 -18.82
CA SER A 11 -14.88 -0.35 -18.47
C SER A 11 -14.38 -0.40 -17.01
N MET A 12 -14.35 -1.58 -16.42
CA MET A 12 -13.84 -1.79 -15.07
C MET A 12 -12.31 -1.85 -15.05
N ASN A 13 -11.70 -1.48 -13.91
CA ASN A 13 -10.26 -1.45 -13.76
C ASN A 13 -9.65 -2.85 -13.83
N ALA A 14 -8.79 -3.08 -14.80
CA ALA A 14 -8.14 -4.37 -15.04
C ALA A 14 -7.23 -4.79 -13.87
N GLU A 15 -6.57 -3.84 -13.21
CA GLU A 15 -5.67 -4.12 -12.09
C GLU A 15 -6.41 -4.55 -10.82
N TRP A 16 -7.63 -4.11 -10.60
CA TRP A 16 -8.46 -4.60 -9.49
C TRP A 16 -8.77 -6.08 -9.65
N LEU A 17 -9.15 -6.52 -10.85
CA LEU A 17 -9.35 -7.93 -11.14
C LEU A 17 -8.03 -8.70 -11.00
N ARG A 18 -6.95 -8.16 -11.53
CA ARG A 18 -5.61 -8.75 -11.42
C ARG A 18 -5.21 -8.94 -9.95
N TYR A 19 -5.42 -7.95 -9.11
CA TYR A 19 -5.16 -8.04 -7.67
C TYR A 19 -5.99 -9.14 -7.02
N TYR A 20 -7.30 -9.14 -7.25
CA TYR A 20 -8.22 -10.14 -6.68
C TYR A 20 -7.82 -11.56 -7.06
N LEU A 21 -7.55 -11.81 -8.34
CA LEU A 21 -7.11 -13.12 -8.81
C LEU A 21 -5.77 -13.51 -8.18
N ALA A 22 -4.82 -12.58 -8.10
CA ALA A 22 -3.52 -12.83 -7.48
C ALA A 22 -3.62 -13.21 -5.99
N THR A 23 -4.59 -12.65 -5.24
CA THR A 23 -4.81 -13.04 -3.83
C THR A 23 -5.20 -14.50 -3.66
N LYS A 24 -5.70 -15.14 -4.71
CA LYS A 24 -6.16 -16.55 -4.73
C LYS A 24 -5.16 -17.50 -5.41
N LEU A 25 -4.06 -16.98 -5.97
CA LEU A 25 -3.08 -17.78 -6.69
C LEU A 25 -1.96 -18.27 -5.77
N SER A 26 -1.60 -19.52 -5.97
CA SER A 26 -0.40 -20.16 -5.43
C SER A 26 0.46 -20.73 -6.56
N SER A 27 1.57 -21.38 -6.21
CA SER A 27 2.41 -22.11 -7.16
C SER A 27 1.72 -23.36 -7.73
N ARG A 28 0.56 -23.74 -7.18
CA ARG A 28 -0.23 -24.90 -7.62
C ARG A 28 -1.26 -24.47 -8.67
N ASN A 29 -1.60 -25.40 -9.55
CA ASN A 29 -2.67 -25.19 -10.53
C ASN A 29 -4.01 -25.58 -9.90
N GLU A 30 -4.76 -24.58 -9.43
CA GLU A 30 -6.06 -24.76 -8.78
C GLU A 30 -7.11 -23.89 -9.47
N ASP A 31 -8.34 -24.33 -9.49
CA ASP A 31 -9.45 -23.54 -10.00
C ASP A 31 -9.76 -22.38 -9.04
N ILE A 32 -10.03 -21.22 -9.62
CA ILE A 32 -10.40 -20.02 -8.86
C ILE A 32 -11.88 -19.72 -9.10
N ASP A 33 -12.64 -19.68 -8.02
CA ASP A 33 -14.00 -19.17 -8.04
C ASP A 33 -14.03 -17.66 -7.89
N PHE A 34 -14.72 -16.99 -8.84
CA PHE A 34 -14.98 -15.57 -8.75
C PHE A 34 -16.30 -15.32 -8.00
N ASN A 35 -16.19 -14.51 -6.94
CA ASN A 35 -17.33 -13.99 -6.21
C ASN A 35 -17.29 -12.46 -6.24
N ALA A 36 -18.34 -11.82 -6.76
CA ALA A 36 -18.37 -10.37 -6.96
C ALA A 36 -18.34 -9.59 -5.64
N ASP A 37 -19.03 -10.07 -4.60
CA ASP A 37 -19.05 -9.42 -3.30
C ASP A 37 -17.69 -9.53 -2.60
N ASP A 38 -17.05 -10.69 -2.67
CA ASP A 38 -15.69 -10.90 -2.15
C ASP A 38 -14.68 -10.05 -2.93
N PHE A 39 -14.82 -9.94 -4.25
CA PHE A 39 -14.00 -9.05 -5.08
C PHE A 39 -14.11 -7.59 -4.63
N MET A 40 -15.31 -7.07 -4.49
CA MET A 40 -15.55 -5.70 -4.05
C MET A 40 -15.02 -5.46 -2.63
N ALA A 41 -15.28 -6.37 -1.72
CA ALA A 41 -14.81 -6.29 -0.34
C ALA A 41 -13.27 -6.31 -0.27
N ARG A 42 -12.61 -7.16 -1.04
CA ARG A 42 -11.16 -7.28 -1.06
C ARG A 42 -10.48 -6.03 -1.62
N VAL A 43 -10.95 -5.52 -2.76
CA VAL A 43 -10.42 -4.30 -3.38
C VAL A 43 -10.61 -3.10 -2.44
N ASN A 44 -11.80 -2.93 -1.87
CA ASN A 44 -12.10 -1.82 -0.97
C ASN A 44 -11.29 -1.91 0.33
N SER A 45 -11.18 -3.08 0.93
CA SER A 45 -10.43 -3.27 2.17
C SER A 45 -8.92 -3.10 1.95
N ASP A 46 -8.34 -3.83 1.00
CA ASP A 46 -6.90 -3.91 0.84
C ASP A 46 -6.33 -2.69 0.10
N LEU A 47 -6.82 -2.39 -1.10
CA LEU A 47 -6.24 -1.33 -1.92
C LEU A 47 -6.64 0.06 -1.45
N ILE A 48 -7.87 0.27 -1.07
CA ILE A 48 -8.37 1.57 -0.64
C ILE A 48 -8.19 1.74 0.86
N GLY A 49 -8.75 0.85 1.66
CA GLY A 49 -8.79 0.96 3.12
C GLY A 49 -7.43 0.80 3.79
N LYS A 50 -6.53 0.00 3.24
CA LYS A 50 -5.18 -0.19 3.78
C LYS A 50 -4.13 0.61 3.02
N TYR A 51 -3.92 0.32 1.74
CA TYR A 51 -2.80 0.86 0.97
C TYR A 51 -2.94 2.35 0.66
N ILE A 52 -3.95 2.75 -0.11
CA ILE A 52 -4.15 4.15 -0.52
C ILE A 52 -4.42 5.05 0.70
N ASN A 53 -5.08 4.52 1.71
CA ASN A 53 -5.38 5.25 2.94
C ASN A 53 -4.12 5.80 3.64
N ILE A 54 -2.99 5.11 3.58
CA ILE A 54 -1.72 5.58 4.14
C ILE A 54 -1.32 6.91 3.48
N ALA A 55 -1.29 6.94 2.15
CA ALA A 55 -0.93 8.15 1.41
C ALA A 55 -1.93 9.28 1.62
N SER A 56 -3.23 9.00 1.64
CA SER A 56 -4.26 10.01 1.83
C SER A 56 -4.19 10.72 3.18
N ARG A 57 -3.71 10.02 4.21
CA ARG A 57 -3.54 10.57 5.56
C ARG A 57 -2.26 11.41 5.74
N ALA A 58 -1.26 11.26 4.88
CA ALA A 58 0.06 11.89 5.04
C ALA A 58 0.39 12.90 3.94
N ALA A 59 0.08 12.59 2.69
CA ALA A 59 0.52 13.37 1.54
C ALA A 59 0.01 14.82 1.53
N GLY A 60 -1.21 15.04 2.03
CA GLY A 60 -1.79 16.37 2.12
C GLY A 60 -1.01 17.30 3.05
N PHE A 61 -0.49 16.78 4.16
CA PHE A 61 0.35 17.56 5.07
C PHE A 61 1.72 17.87 4.46
N ILE A 62 2.35 16.88 3.82
CA ILE A 62 3.63 17.09 3.13
C ILE A 62 3.51 18.19 2.07
N SER A 63 2.48 18.14 1.22
CA SER A 63 2.27 19.15 0.18
C SER A 63 1.97 20.54 0.74
N LYS A 64 1.05 20.63 1.71
CA LYS A 64 0.52 21.92 2.19
C LYS A 64 1.43 22.62 3.18
N ARG A 65 2.16 21.88 4.02
CA ARG A 65 2.93 22.45 5.13
C ARG A 65 4.44 22.38 4.92
N PHE A 66 4.92 21.44 4.09
CA PHE A 66 6.36 21.19 3.92
C PHE A 66 6.81 21.30 2.47
N GLY A 67 6.02 21.95 1.62
CA GLY A 67 6.36 22.23 0.22
C GLY A 67 6.61 20.96 -0.62
N GLY A 68 6.06 19.82 -0.22
CA GLY A 68 6.26 18.54 -0.90
C GLY A 68 7.59 17.86 -0.55
N ALA A 69 8.38 18.41 0.37
CA ALA A 69 9.66 17.83 0.78
C ALA A 69 9.48 16.85 1.95
N LEU A 70 10.16 15.70 1.89
CA LEU A 70 10.28 14.78 3.01
C LEU A 70 11.34 15.31 3.99
N GLY A 71 11.14 15.00 5.27
CA GLY A 71 12.02 15.41 6.37
C GLY A 71 12.81 14.24 6.94
N GLU A 72 13.32 14.48 8.14
CA GLU A 72 14.00 13.44 8.93
C GLU A 72 12.98 12.48 9.56
N VAL A 73 13.43 11.28 9.82
CA VAL A 73 12.64 10.22 10.48
C VAL A 73 13.27 9.94 11.83
N SER A 74 12.46 9.92 12.88
CA SER A 74 12.92 9.60 14.24
C SER A 74 12.95 8.09 14.50
N ALA A 75 13.45 7.69 15.67
CA ALA A 75 13.74 6.30 16.00
C ALA A 75 12.53 5.35 15.87
N ASP A 76 11.32 5.80 16.20
CA ASP A 76 10.12 4.98 16.07
C ASP A 76 9.69 4.79 14.61
N GLY A 77 9.84 5.84 13.80
CA GLY A 77 9.65 5.75 12.35
C GLY A 77 10.70 4.86 11.69
N ASP A 78 11.97 5.03 12.05
CA ASP A 78 13.05 4.17 11.56
C ASP A 78 12.81 2.69 11.90
N ALA A 79 12.35 2.40 13.12
CA ALA A 79 12.02 1.04 13.53
C ALA A 79 10.91 0.42 12.65
N LEU A 80 9.89 1.20 12.30
CA LEU A 80 8.85 0.77 11.36
C LEU A 80 9.42 0.50 9.97
N LEU A 81 10.20 1.44 9.42
CA LEU A 81 10.78 1.32 8.08
C LEU A 81 11.77 0.15 8.00
N ASP A 82 12.57 -0.07 9.03
CA ASP A 82 13.49 -1.20 9.11
C ASP A 82 12.75 -2.54 9.13
N HIS A 83 11.62 -2.60 9.83
CA HIS A 83 10.76 -3.79 9.80
C HIS A 83 10.25 -4.07 8.37
N LEU A 84 9.74 -3.06 7.67
CA LEU A 84 9.30 -3.22 6.28
C LEU A 84 10.45 -3.69 5.37
N ARG A 85 11.62 -3.07 5.49
CA ARG A 85 12.82 -3.43 4.70
C ARG A 85 13.30 -4.84 5.00
N THR A 86 13.19 -5.28 6.24
CA THR A 86 13.58 -6.66 6.66
C THR A 86 12.64 -7.70 6.09
N VAL A 87 11.33 -7.43 6.02
CA VAL A 87 10.32 -8.36 5.49
C VAL A 87 10.26 -8.34 3.96
N ALA A 88 10.54 -7.21 3.31
CA ALA A 88 10.40 -7.05 1.87
C ALA A 88 11.11 -8.12 1.03
N PRO A 89 12.35 -8.55 1.32
CA PRO A 89 13.01 -9.62 0.56
C PRO A 89 12.22 -10.93 0.55
N SER A 90 11.61 -11.33 1.66
CA SER A 90 10.81 -12.56 1.75
C SER A 90 9.52 -12.45 0.90
N VAL A 91 8.91 -11.28 0.81
CA VAL A 91 7.76 -11.04 -0.08
C VAL A 91 8.18 -11.13 -1.54
N ILE A 92 9.34 -10.56 -1.90
CA ILE A 92 9.88 -10.63 -3.27
C ILE A 92 10.16 -12.10 -3.64
N GLU A 93 10.70 -12.89 -2.73
CA GLU A 93 10.94 -14.32 -2.93
C GLU A 93 9.62 -15.07 -3.17
N LEU A 94 8.57 -14.81 -2.39
CA LEU A 94 7.24 -15.38 -2.60
C LEU A 94 6.68 -15.03 -3.99
N LEU A 95 6.87 -13.79 -4.46
CA LEU A 95 6.49 -13.39 -5.82
C LEU A 95 7.27 -14.17 -6.88
N ALA A 96 8.57 -14.35 -6.70
CA ALA A 96 9.44 -15.12 -7.61
C ALA A 96 9.02 -16.59 -7.67
N GLU A 97 8.58 -17.16 -6.56
CA GLU A 97 8.07 -18.54 -6.44
C GLU A 97 6.62 -18.70 -6.90
N ARG A 98 5.98 -17.64 -7.38
CA ARG A 98 4.57 -17.59 -7.80
C ARG A 98 3.56 -17.84 -6.67
N GLU A 99 3.97 -17.61 -5.44
CA GLU A 99 3.12 -17.65 -4.26
C GLU A 99 2.44 -16.29 -4.03
N TYR A 100 1.66 -15.84 -5.03
CA TYR A 100 1.08 -14.49 -5.07
C TYR A 100 0.14 -14.20 -3.92
N GLY A 101 -0.73 -15.15 -3.56
CA GLY A 101 -1.66 -14.98 -2.45
C GLY A 101 -0.96 -14.76 -1.12
N LYS A 102 0.13 -15.50 -0.86
CA LYS A 102 0.96 -15.32 0.33
C LYS A 102 1.70 -13.99 0.31
N ALA A 103 2.29 -13.61 -0.83
CA ALA A 103 3.00 -12.35 -1.00
C ALA A 103 2.09 -11.15 -0.72
N LEU A 104 0.88 -11.15 -1.26
CA LEU A 104 -0.09 -10.06 -1.04
C LEU A 104 -0.61 -10.02 0.39
N ARG A 105 -0.80 -11.18 1.04
CA ARG A 105 -1.16 -11.23 2.46
C ARG A 105 -0.08 -10.61 3.34
N GLU A 106 1.18 -10.96 3.13
CA GLU A 106 2.31 -10.39 3.86
C GLU A 106 2.43 -8.88 3.62
N THR A 107 2.23 -8.43 2.37
CA THR A 107 2.23 -7.00 2.03
C THR A 107 1.10 -6.26 2.77
N MET A 108 -0.10 -6.83 2.86
CA MET A 108 -1.21 -6.21 3.58
C MET A 108 -1.00 -6.20 5.11
N LEU A 109 -0.31 -7.18 5.67
CA LEU A 109 0.11 -7.15 7.08
C LEU A 109 1.10 -6.01 7.34
N LEU A 110 2.01 -5.72 6.42
CA LEU A 110 2.88 -4.54 6.50
C LEU A 110 2.07 -3.25 6.42
N ALA A 111 1.08 -3.17 5.53
CA ALA A 111 0.19 -2.02 5.43
C ALA A 111 -0.61 -1.80 6.74
N ASP A 112 -1.05 -2.87 7.38
CA ASP A 112 -1.72 -2.80 8.69
C ASP A 112 -0.80 -2.20 9.77
N ARG A 113 0.49 -2.57 9.78
CA ARG A 113 1.48 -1.97 10.69
C ARG A 113 1.66 -0.48 10.46
N VAL A 114 1.73 -0.05 9.21
CA VAL A 114 1.84 1.38 8.87
C VAL A 114 0.59 2.12 9.31
N ASN A 115 -0.60 1.58 9.07
CA ASN A 115 -1.85 2.19 9.53
C ASN A 115 -1.92 2.26 11.07
N ALA A 116 -1.46 1.25 11.78
CA ALA A 116 -1.36 1.28 13.25
C ALA A 116 -0.43 2.42 13.73
N TYR A 117 0.71 2.62 13.07
CA TYR A 117 1.60 3.75 13.34
C TYR A 117 0.91 5.10 13.11
N VAL A 118 0.16 5.24 12.01
CA VAL A 118 -0.63 6.46 11.73
C VAL A 118 -1.67 6.71 12.83
N ASP A 119 -2.40 5.65 13.23
CA ASP A 119 -3.45 5.75 14.25
C ASP A 119 -2.89 6.08 15.64
N GLN A 120 -1.69 5.62 15.97
CA GLN A 120 -0.99 5.95 17.20
C GLN A 120 -0.52 7.40 17.23
N ASN A 121 0.03 7.89 16.12
CA ASN A 121 0.62 9.23 16.03
C ASN A 121 -0.37 10.33 15.67
N LYS A 122 -1.49 9.99 15.05
CA LYS A 122 -2.60 10.91 14.71
C LYS A 122 -2.12 12.22 14.08
N PRO A 123 -1.55 12.20 12.86
CA PRO A 123 -1.00 13.40 12.24
C PRO A 123 -2.01 14.53 12.12
N TRP A 124 -3.31 14.23 12.01
CA TRP A 124 -4.38 15.24 12.02
C TRP A 124 -4.54 15.95 13.36
N GLU A 125 -4.18 15.32 14.48
CA GLU A 125 -4.17 15.97 15.80
C GLU A 125 -2.86 16.75 16.00
N LEU A 126 -1.72 16.20 15.57
CA LEU A 126 -0.44 16.93 15.59
C LEU A 126 -0.52 18.23 14.80
N ALA A 127 -1.23 18.22 13.67
CA ALA A 127 -1.41 19.38 12.82
C ALA A 127 -2.17 20.55 13.49
N LYS A 128 -2.91 20.29 14.57
CA LYS A 128 -3.67 21.28 15.33
C LYS A 128 -2.89 21.82 16.54
N GLN A 129 -1.77 21.21 16.87
CA GLN A 129 -0.99 21.56 18.07
C GLN A 129 0.18 22.48 17.70
N ASP A 130 0.33 23.57 18.46
CA ASP A 130 1.46 24.47 18.30
C ASP A 130 2.77 23.79 18.73
N GLY A 131 3.83 24.02 17.96
CA GLY A 131 5.16 23.46 18.25
C GLY A 131 5.36 22.01 17.82
N MET A 132 4.36 21.35 17.21
CA MET A 132 4.44 19.96 16.76
C MET A 132 4.75 19.79 15.26
N GLU A 133 5.17 20.85 14.58
CA GLU A 133 5.48 20.82 13.15
C GLU A 133 6.58 19.81 12.79
N ALA A 134 7.65 19.75 13.58
CA ALA A 134 8.75 18.80 13.34
C ALA A 134 8.27 17.35 13.51
N ARG A 135 7.45 17.07 14.51
CA ARG A 135 6.87 15.74 14.72
C ARG A 135 5.87 15.36 13.62
N LEU A 136 5.05 16.31 13.20
CA LEU A 136 4.13 16.11 12.07
C LEU A 136 4.90 15.74 10.79
N HIS A 137 5.99 16.47 10.52
CA HIS A 137 6.84 16.22 9.35
C HIS A 137 7.49 14.84 9.40
N ASP A 138 8.05 14.46 10.54
CA ASP A 138 8.61 13.14 10.82
C ASP A 138 7.59 12.02 10.57
N VAL A 139 6.42 12.09 11.20
CA VAL A 139 5.37 11.07 11.07
C VAL A 139 4.88 10.94 9.63
N CYS A 140 4.62 12.06 8.96
CA CYS A 140 4.18 12.04 7.55
C CYS A 140 5.28 11.54 6.61
N THR A 141 6.53 11.90 6.85
CA THR A 141 7.68 11.38 6.10
C THR A 141 7.79 9.87 6.24
N THR A 142 7.69 9.35 7.46
CA THR A 142 7.69 7.91 7.73
C THR A 142 6.58 7.19 6.96
N CYS A 143 5.37 7.74 6.95
CA CYS A 143 4.24 7.17 6.23
C CYS A 143 4.46 7.14 4.71
N ILE A 144 5.01 8.18 4.12
CA ILE A 144 5.30 8.24 2.68
C ILE A 144 6.43 7.29 2.30
N GLU A 145 7.49 7.19 3.11
CA GLU A 145 8.56 6.21 2.89
C GLU A 145 8.05 4.78 3.00
N ALA A 146 7.20 4.48 3.99
CA ALA A 146 6.55 3.18 4.10
C ALA A 146 5.65 2.87 2.90
N PHE A 147 4.88 3.85 2.45
CA PHE A 147 4.04 3.75 1.26
C PHE A 147 4.86 3.44 0.00
N ARG A 148 6.04 4.05 -0.13
CA ARG A 148 6.98 3.76 -1.21
C ARG A 148 7.42 2.29 -1.21
N VAL A 149 7.78 1.74 -0.06
CA VAL A 149 8.16 0.33 0.08
C VAL A 149 7.00 -0.60 -0.31
N LEU A 150 5.79 -0.33 0.19
CA LEU A 150 4.60 -1.10 -0.16
C LEU A 150 4.30 -1.05 -1.68
N THR A 151 4.51 0.10 -2.31
CA THR A 151 4.35 0.27 -3.76
C THR A 151 5.31 -0.62 -4.55
N ILE A 152 6.57 -0.73 -4.10
CA ILE A 152 7.55 -1.63 -4.70
C ILE A 152 7.06 -3.08 -4.66
N LEU A 153 6.51 -3.51 -3.52
CA LEU A 153 5.99 -4.87 -3.34
C LEU A 153 4.72 -5.15 -4.16
N LEU A 154 3.89 -4.14 -4.39
CA LEU A 154 2.65 -4.24 -5.17
C LEU A 154 2.87 -4.08 -6.67
N LYS A 155 3.97 -3.47 -7.11
CA LYS A 155 4.24 -3.17 -8.53
C LYS A 155 4.12 -4.36 -9.48
N PRO A 156 4.58 -5.58 -9.14
CA PRO A 156 4.41 -6.74 -10.02
C PRO A 156 2.96 -7.09 -10.31
N VAL A 157 2.04 -6.80 -9.38
CA VAL A 157 0.61 -7.07 -9.50
C VAL A 157 -0.16 -5.87 -10.02
N LEU A 158 0.24 -4.66 -9.64
CA LEU A 158 -0.43 -3.38 -9.94
C LEU A 158 0.53 -2.40 -10.65
N PRO A 159 1.05 -2.73 -11.84
CA PRO A 159 2.07 -1.92 -12.50
C PRO A 159 1.59 -0.50 -12.87
N ALA A 160 0.33 -0.33 -13.31
CA ALA A 160 -0.19 0.98 -13.67
C ALA A 160 -0.42 1.86 -12.43
N LEU A 161 -0.95 1.31 -11.35
CA LEU A 161 -1.10 2.03 -10.07
C LEU A 161 0.27 2.43 -9.52
N ALA A 162 1.25 1.51 -9.55
CA ALA A 162 2.62 1.80 -9.13
C ALA A 162 3.25 2.94 -9.95
N ALA A 163 3.07 2.96 -11.26
CA ALA A 163 3.55 4.05 -12.12
C ALA A 163 2.91 5.41 -11.76
N GLN A 164 1.63 5.44 -11.43
CA GLN A 164 0.96 6.65 -10.95
C GLN A 164 1.54 7.13 -9.61
N VAL A 165 1.82 6.21 -8.69
CA VAL A 165 2.44 6.51 -7.40
C VAL A 165 3.86 7.02 -7.57
N GLU A 166 4.66 6.38 -8.43
CA GLU A 166 6.02 6.83 -8.76
C GLU A 166 6.03 8.27 -9.30
N ALA A 167 5.11 8.59 -10.22
CA ALA A 167 4.95 9.94 -10.73
C ALA A 167 4.54 10.95 -9.64
N PHE A 168 3.66 10.55 -8.73
CA PHE A 168 3.25 11.36 -7.59
C PHE A 168 4.40 11.61 -6.61
N LEU A 169 5.21 10.59 -6.32
CA LEU A 169 6.37 10.68 -5.44
C LEU A 169 7.61 11.29 -6.13
N LYS A 170 7.57 11.46 -7.45
CA LYS A 170 8.68 11.96 -8.29
C LYS A 170 9.93 11.07 -8.22
N VAL A 171 9.72 9.77 -8.25
CA VAL A 171 10.78 8.73 -8.27
C VAL A 171 10.66 7.87 -9.52
#